data_de05ef85ccc9866536e876d5bbf0d109
#
_entry.id   de05ef85ccc9866536e876d5bbf0d109
#
_cell.length_a   1.000
_cell.length_b   1.000
_cell.length_c   1.000
_cell.angle_alpha   90.00
_cell.angle_beta   90.00
_cell.angle_gamma   90.00
#
_symmetry.space_group_name_H-M   'P 1'
#
loop_
_entity.id
_entity.type
_entity.pdbx_description
1 polymer ?
#
loop_
_entity_poly.entity_id
_entity_poly.type
_entity_poly.pdbx_seq_one_letter_code
_entity_poly.pdbx_strand_id
1 'polypeptide(L)'
;MKFVAVAACTSGIAHTYIAREKILDAARSLGWEASCETQGTIGTENELDAADIASADFVLLATDIKIGGRERFEGKRIVEVGTATAIQSPTKLLTLIGERIRDER
;
A
#
# COMPACT_ATOMS: atom_id res chain seq x y z
N MET A 1 -0.79 13.29 5.47
CA MET A 1 -0.36 11.94 5.88
C MET A 1 0.49 11.31 4.78
N LYS A 2 1.45 10.52 5.15
CA LYS A 2 2.34 9.82 4.19
C LYS A 2 2.30 8.32 4.47
N PHE A 3 2.25 7.51 3.41
CA PHE A 3 2.33 6.06 3.59
C PHE A 3 3.10 5.39 2.44
N VAL A 4 3.49 4.16 2.67
CA VAL A 4 4.02 3.29 1.64
C VAL A 4 3.11 2.09 1.49
N ALA A 5 3.08 1.51 0.31
CA ALA A 5 2.21 0.37 0.02
C ALA A 5 2.94 -0.68 -0.83
N VAL A 6 2.46 -1.91 -0.73
CA VAL A 6 2.89 -2.99 -1.61
C VAL A 6 1.64 -3.63 -2.20
N ALA A 7 1.61 -3.78 -3.51
CA ALA A 7 0.54 -4.49 -4.21
C ALA A 7 1.09 -5.80 -4.76
N ALA A 8 0.45 -6.91 -4.44
CA ALA A 8 0.91 -8.23 -4.89
C ALA A 8 -0.28 -9.18 -5.09
N CYS A 9 -0.30 -9.88 -6.21
CA CYS A 9 -1.41 -10.77 -6.55
C CYS A 9 -0.94 -11.90 -7.45
N THR A 10 -1.59 -13.06 -7.35
CA THR A 10 -1.36 -14.20 -8.25
C THR A 10 -2.12 -14.07 -9.56
N SER A 11 -3.11 -13.19 -9.63
CA SER A 11 -3.98 -13.03 -10.81
C SER A 11 -3.31 -12.37 -12.01
N GLY A 12 -2.04 -12.04 -11.87
CA GLY A 12 -1.26 -11.48 -12.96
C GLY A 12 -0.88 -10.02 -12.76
N ILE A 13 -0.03 -9.56 -13.65
CA ILE A 13 0.61 -8.24 -13.60
C ILE A 13 -0.42 -7.11 -13.66
N ALA A 14 -1.41 -7.24 -14.56
CA ALA A 14 -2.41 -6.19 -14.76
C ALA A 14 -3.17 -5.87 -13.47
N HIS A 15 -3.56 -6.89 -12.71
CA HIS A 15 -4.33 -6.71 -11.48
C HIS A 15 -3.51 -5.98 -10.41
N THR A 16 -2.24 -6.31 -10.30
CA THR A 16 -1.29 -5.67 -9.39
C THR A 16 -1.10 -4.19 -9.74
N TYR A 17 -0.95 -3.89 -11.03
CA TYR A 17 -0.80 -2.51 -11.48
C TYR A 17 -2.07 -1.68 -11.29
N ILE A 18 -3.23 -2.28 -11.49
CA ILE A 18 -4.50 -1.60 -11.24
C ILE A 18 -4.61 -1.22 -9.76
N ALA A 19 -4.27 -2.15 -8.86
CA ALA A 19 -4.29 -1.88 -7.42
C ALA A 19 -3.35 -0.72 -7.07
N ARG A 20 -2.14 -0.73 -7.61
CA ARG A 20 -1.17 0.35 -7.41
C ARG A 20 -1.73 1.69 -7.86
N GLU A 21 -2.27 1.77 -9.06
CA GLU A 21 -2.84 3.00 -9.61
C GLU A 21 -3.98 3.54 -8.77
N LYS A 22 -4.88 2.66 -8.34
CA LYS A 22 -6.02 3.05 -7.51
C LYS A 22 -5.58 3.59 -6.15
N ILE A 23 -4.60 2.96 -5.54
CA ILE A 23 -4.04 3.41 -4.25
C ILE A 23 -3.41 4.80 -4.41
N LEU A 24 -2.59 4.98 -5.43
CA LEU A 24 -1.90 6.25 -5.66
C LEU A 24 -2.85 7.39 -6.02
N ASP A 25 -3.87 7.11 -6.82
CA ASP A 25 -4.89 8.09 -7.19
C ASP A 25 -5.71 8.52 -5.97
N ALA A 26 -6.08 7.56 -5.12
CA ALA A 26 -6.82 7.87 -3.89
C ALA A 26 -5.98 8.72 -2.93
N ALA A 27 -4.70 8.42 -2.79
CA ALA A 27 -3.80 9.21 -1.95
C ALA A 27 -3.69 10.64 -2.46
N ARG A 28 -3.57 10.81 -3.76
CA ARG A 28 -3.53 12.13 -4.41
C ARG A 28 -4.79 12.94 -4.15
N SER A 29 -5.94 12.28 -4.27
CA SER A 29 -7.26 12.85 -4.01
C SER A 29 -7.39 13.38 -2.57
N LEU A 30 -6.75 12.71 -1.62
CA LEU A 30 -6.76 13.09 -0.21
C LEU A 30 -5.65 14.09 0.16
N GLY A 31 -4.78 14.42 -0.77
CA GLY A 31 -3.63 15.29 -0.51
C GLY A 31 -2.52 14.59 0.28
N TRP A 32 -2.47 13.26 0.23
CA TRP A 32 -1.47 12.46 0.96
C TRP A 32 -0.30 12.09 0.03
N GLU A 33 0.87 11.90 0.61
CA GLU A 33 2.02 11.35 -0.10
C GLU A 33 2.00 9.83 -0.02
N ALA A 34 2.26 9.17 -1.13
CA ALA A 34 2.29 7.73 -1.18
C ALA A 34 3.28 7.20 -2.21
N SER A 35 3.88 6.07 -1.90
CA SER A 35 4.68 5.28 -2.83
C SER A 35 4.17 3.85 -2.77
N CYS A 36 4.12 3.17 -3.90
CA CYS A 36 3.61 1.81 -3.98
C CYS A 36 4.54 0.93 -4.81
N GLU A 37 5.04 -0.12 -4.16
CA GLU A 37 5.84 -1.16 -4.78
C GLU A 37 4.91 -2.25 -5.31
N THR A 38 5.28 -2.89 -6.41
CA THR A 38 4.54 -4.06 -6.91
C THR A 38 5.44 -5.30 -6.85
N GLN A 39 4.84 -6.42 -6.48
CA GLN A 39 5.50 -7.72 -6.51
C GLN A 39 4.63 -8.70 -7.28
N GLY A 40 5.20 -9.36 -8.26
CA GLY A 40 4.46 -10.28 -9.10
C GLY A 40 5.38 -11.26 -9.82
N THR A 41 4.85 -11.89 -10.87
CA THR A 41 5.59 -12.93 -11.63
C THR A 41 6.87 -12.43 -12.28
N ILE A 42 6.94 -11.13 -12.57
CA ILE A 42 8.13 -10.53 -13.17
C ILE A 42 9.08 -9.94 -12.12
N GLY A 43 8.78 -10.11 -10.84
CA GLY A 43 9.61 -9.64 -9.75
C GLY A 43 9.08 -8.38 -9.09
N THR A 44 9.97 -7.68 -8.40
CA THR A 44 9.64 -6.45 -7.68
C THR A 44 9.91 -5.24 -8.57
N GLU A 45 8.92 -4.35 -8.67
CA GLU A 45 9.05 -3.10 -9.41
C GLU A 45 8.71 -1.92 -8.49
N ASN A 46 9.28 -0.76 -8.78
CA ASN A 46 9.08 0.47 -8.00
C ASN A 46 9.38 0.24 -6.52
N GLU A 47 10.49 -0.44 -6.25
CA GLU A 47 10.88 -0.79 -4.88
C GLU A 47 10.90 0.43 -3.97
N LEU A 48 10.36 0.26 -2.77
CA LEU A 48 10.27 1.36 -1.81
C LEU A 48 11.66 1.75 -1.27
N ASP A 49 11.89 3.06 -1.15
CA ASP A 49 13.10 3.58 -0.52
C ASP A 49 13.00 3.46 1.00
N ALA A 50 14.14 3.15 1.62
CA ALA A 50 14.22 3.07 3.08
C ALA A 50 13.80 4.38 3.75
N ALA A 51 14.13 5.51 3.15
CA ALA A 51 13.75 6.84 3.67
C ALA A 51 12.24 7.05 3.66
N ASP A 52 11.56 6.58 2.61
CA ASP A 52 10.10 6.67 2.52
C ASP A 52 9.42 5.77 3.54
N ILE A 53 9.96 4.58 3.76
CA ILE A 53 9.45 3.66 4.77
C ILE A 53 9.61 4.28 6.16
N ALA A 54 10.77 4.84 6.45
CA ALA A 54 11.06 5.43 7.76
C ALA A 54 10.14 6.60 8.10
N SER A 55 9.79 7.41 7.10
CA SER A 55 8.95 8.60 7.31
C SER A 55 7.45 8.33 7.15
N ALA A 56 7.07 7.12 6.75
CA ALA A 56 5.66 6.78 6.55
C ALA A 56 4.90 6.68 7.88
N ASP A 57 3.65 7.12 7.87
CA ASP A 57 2.75 7.01 9.01
C ASP A 57 2.20 5.59 9.15
N PHE A 58 2.08 4.87 8.05
CA PHE A 58 1.65 3.48 8.04
C PHE A 58 2.10 2.77 6.75
N VAL A 59 1.95 1.45 6.74
CA VAL A 59 2.22 0.60 5.58
C VAL A 59 0.92 -0.09 5.16
N LEU A 60 0.55 0.03 3.90
CA LEU A 60 -0.62 -0.65 3.35
C LEU A 60 -0.16 -1.83 2.49
N LEU A 61 -0.58 -3.02 2.87
CA LEU A 61 -0.33 -4.22 2.07
C LEU A 61 -1.62 -4.64 1.37
N ALA A 62 -1.71 -4.37 0.07
CA ALA A 62 -2.81 -4.77 -0.78
C ALA A 62 -2.40 -6.07 -1.48
N THR A 63 -2.50 -7.18 -0.77
CA THR A 63 -1.86 -8.43 -1.17
C THR A 63 -2.76 -9.63 -1.03
N ASP A 64 -2.71 -10.50 -2.03
CA ASP A 64 -3.41 -11.79 -2.02
C ASP A 64 -2.41 -12.94 -1.81
N ILE A 65 -1.13 -12.62 -1.77
CA ILE A 65 -0.04 -13.58 -1.59
C ILE A 65 0.96 -13.05 -0.58
N LYS A 66 1.83 -13.90 -0.12
CA LYS A 66 2.92 -13.51 0.77
C LYS A 66 3.94 -12.67 0.00
N ILE A 67 4.40 -11.58 0.59
CA ILE A 67 5.37 -10.69 -0.05
C ILE A 67 6.78 -10.92 0.48
N GLY A 68 7.77 -10.55 -0.33
CA GLY A 68 9.16 -10.48 0.10
C GLY A 68 9.46 -9.14 0.76
N GLY A 69 10.44 -9.13 1.64
CA GLY A 69 10.93 -7.90 2.27
C GLY A 69 10.02 -7.31 3.33
N ARG A 70 9.12 -8.10 3.91
CA ARG A 70 8.20 -7.63 4.94
C ARG A 70 8.92 -7.14 6.20
N GLU A 71 10.09 -7.65 6.46
CA GLU A 71 10.94 -7.25 7.59
C GLU A 71 11.32 -5.77 7.55
N ARG A 72 11.28 -5.13 6.38
CA ARG A 72 11.53 -3.68 6.22
C ARG A 72 10.52 -2.84 7.00
N PHE A 73 9.36 -3.40 7.26
CA PHE A 73 8.24 -2.70 7.89
C PHE A 73 8.14 -2.94 9.39
N GLU A 74 9.12 -3.63 9.95
CA GLU A 74 9.14 -3.92 11.38
C GLU A 74 9.09 -2.61 12.18
N GLY A 75 8.24 -2.59 13.20
CA GLY A 75 8.04 -1.38 14.01
C GLY A 75 7.06 -0.38 13.40
N LYS A 76 6.58 -0.62 12.19
CA LYS A 76 5.58 0.24 11.53
C LYS A 76 4.18 -0.32 11.72
N ARG A 77 3.19 0.55 11.70
CA ARG A 77 1.79 0.14 11.65
C ARG A 77 1.51 -0.45 10.26
N ILE A 78 1.05 -1.68 10.22
CA ILE A 78 0.74 -2.38 8.97
C ILE A 78 -0.75 -2.62 8.87
N VAL A 79 -1.34 -2.27 7.72
CA VAL A 79 -2.73 -2.58 7.40
C VAL A 79 -2.72 -3.51 6.19
N GLU A 80 -3.32 -4.68 6.34
CA GLU A 80 -3.40 -5.67 5.26
C GLU A 80 -4.81 -5.77 4.71
N VAL A 81 -4.94 -5.72 3.40
CA VAL A 81 -6.21 -5.94 2.70
C VAL A 81 -5.93 -6.77 1.45
N GLY A 82 -6.97 -7.37 0.87
CA GLY A 82 -6.84 -8.00 -0.44
C GLY A 82 -6.79 -6.95 -1.54
N THR A 83 -6.27 -7.32 -2.71
CA THR A 83 -6.21 -6.40 -3.85
C THR A 83 -7.59 -5.94 -4.28
N ALA A 84 -8.61 -6.79 -4.20
CA ALA A 84 -9.98 -6.43 -4.55
C ALA A 84 -10.49 -5.24 -3.75
N THR A 85 -10.23 -5.21 -2.44
CA THR A 85 -10.63 -4.11 -1.58
C THR A 85 -9.95 -2.80 -1.99
N ALA A 86 -8.66 -2.86 -2.28
CA ALA A 86 -7.90 -1.69 -2.70
C ALA A 86 -8.37 -1.15 -4.05
N ILE A 87 -8.81 -2.03 -4.95
CA ILE A 87 -9.30 -1.64 -6.27
C ILE A 87 -10.71 -1.05 -6.19
N GLN A 88 -11.59 -1.68 -5.42
CA GLN A 88 -13.02 -1.32 -5.36
C GLN A 88 -13.28 -0.06 -4.57
N SER A 89 -12.59 0.14 -3.46
CA SER A 89 -12.87 1.24 -2.54
C SER A 89 -11.60 1.88 -1.97
N PRO A 90 -10.69 2.35 -2.83
CA PRO A 90 -9.40 2.84 -2.36
C PRO A 90 -9.50 4.09 -1.49
N THR A 91 -10.33 5.05 -1.87
CA THR A 91 -10.47 6.30 -1.12
C THR A 91 -11.12 6.05 0.23
N LYS A 92 -12.16 5.24 0.27
CA LYS A 92 -12.84 4.88 1.51
C LYS A 92 -11.89 4.13 2.45
N LEU A 93 -11.11 3.21 1.90
CA LEU A 93 -10.11 2.46 2.66
C LEU A 93 -9.10 3.40 3.32
N LEU A 94 -8.50 4.29 2.55
CA LEU A 94 -7.52 5.25 3.08
C LEU A 94 -8.12 6.19 4.11
N THR A 95 -9.34 6.65 3.88
CA THR A 95 -10.05 7.52 4.81
C THR A 95 -10.25 6.83 6.17
N LEU A 96 -10.67 5.58 6.14
CA LEU A 96 -10.87 4.79 7.37
C LEU A 96 -9.56 4.55 8.11
N ILE A 97 -8.49 4.27 7.39
CA ILE A 97 -7.16 4.10 7.98
C ILE A 97 -6.70 5.40 8.64
N GLY A 98 -6.87 6.51 7.95
CA GLY A 98 -6.49 7.83 8.47
C GLY A 98 -7.24 8.20 9.73
N GLU A 99 -8.53 7.93 9.80
CA GLU A 99 -9.36 8.16 10.97
C GLU A 99 -8.89 7.32 12.16
N ARG A 100 -8.60 6.05 11.92
CA ARG A 100 -8.14 5.13 12.95
C ARG A 100 -6.79 5.54 13.53
N ILE A 101 -5.87 5.94 12.68
CA ILE A 101 -4.54 6.41 13.11
C ILE A 101 -4.66 7.69 13.94
N ARG A 102 -5.53 8.60 13.52
CA ARG A 102 -5.78 9.85 14.22
C ARG A 102 -6.35 9.61 15.62
N ASP A 103 -7.28 8.68 15.74
CA ASP A 103 -7.94 8.33 17.00
C ASP A 103 -6.98 7.67 17.99
N GLU A 104 -5.93 7.01 17.50
CA GLU A 104 -4.95 6.31 18.33
C GLU A 104 -3.80 7.19 18.82
N ARG A 105 -3.74 8.41 18.36
CA ARG A 105 -2.68 9.36 18.78
C ARG A 105 -2.97 10.05 20.11
#